data_dbd5d553f22c8f26885033a1eb34afd2
#
_entry.id   dbd5d553f22c8f26885033a1eb34afd2
#
_cell.length_a   1.000
_cell.length_b   1.000
_cell.length_c   1.000
_cell.angle_alpha   90.00
_cell.angle_beta   90.00
_cell.angle_gamma   90.00
#
_symmetry.space_group_name_H-M   'P 1'
#
loop_
_entity.id
_entity.type
_entity.pdbx_description
1 polymer ?
#
loop_
_entity_poly.entity_id
_entity_poly.type
_entity_poly.pdbx_seq_one_letter_code
_entity_poly.pdbx_strand_id
1 'polypeptide(L)'
;MYKRQGSFQVNISFQVDELSGLYLLIITGVGFLIHVYSIGYMKGESGYYRFFAYLNLFVFFMLILVLGDSFLLMFVGWEGVGLCSYLLIGYYFEKHSAAEACKKAFLFNRVGDFGVLSAVLLIFLSIGSLEFNTVNAPVSYTHLTLPTNREV
;
A
#
# COMPACT_ATOMS: atom_id res chain seq x y z
N MET A 1 16.70 10.31 -19.88
CA MET A 1 16.08 10.21 -21.21
C MET A 1 14.68 9.66 -21.03
N TYR A 2 13.67 10.53 -20.87
CA TYR A 2 12.27 10.12 -20.63
C TYR A 2 11.62 9.82 -21.97
N LYS A 3 11.24 8.56 -22.22
CA LYS A 3 10.38 8.22 -23.37
C LYS A 3 8.94 8.62 -23.00
N ARG A 4 8.45 9.73 -23.54
CA ARG A 4 7.02 10.04 -23.54
C ARG A 4 6.31 9.04 -24.44
N GLN A 5 5.57 8.14 -23.83
CA GLN A 5 4.62 7.26 -24.54
C GLN A 5 3.19 7.76 -24.25
N GLY A 6 2.67 8.62 -25.12
CA GLY A 6 1.31 9.14 -24.98
C GLY A 6 1.11 10.18 -23.85
N SER A 7 -0.14 10.40 -23.46
CA SER A 7 -0.53 11.32 -22.37
C SER A 7 -0.40 10.74 -20.96
N PHE A 8 0.03 9.50 -20.80
CA PHE A 8 0.19 8.86 -19.51
C PHE A 8 1.52 9.26 -18.87
N GLN A 9 1.46 10.10 -17.86
CA GLN A 9 2.59 10.46 -17.00
C GLN A 9 2.28 10.04 -15.56
N VAL A 10 3.16 9.25 -14.98
CA VAL A 10 3.10 8.92 -13.55
C VAL A 10 4.39 9.38 -12.91
N ASN A 11 4.27 10.29 -11.98
CA ASN A 11 5.37 10.74 -11.14
C ASN A 11 5.45 9.83 -9.92
N ILE A 12 6.68 9.42 -9.56
CA ILE A 12 6.93 8.74 -8.29
C ILE A 12 7.29 9.85 -7.30
N SER A 13 6.32 10.26 -6.51
CA SER A 13 6.44 11.29 -5.48
C SER A 13 5.91 10.76 -4.16
N PHE A 14 6.44 11.31 -3.06
CA PHE A 14 6.01 10.98 -1.71
C PHE A 14 5.45 12.24 -1.06
N GLN A 15 4.32 12.08 -0.38
CA GLN A 15 3.67 13.14 0.35
C GLN A 15 3.67 12.80 1.83
N VAL A 16 3.96 13.81 2.66
CA VAL A 16 3.86 13.70 4.11
C VAL A 16 2.87 14.76 4.58
N ASP A 17 1.72 14.31 5.06
CA ASP A 17 0.71 15.11 5.72
C ASP A 17 0.55 14.68 7.20
N GLU A 18 -0.37 15.29 7.92
CA GLU A 18 -0.59 14.99 9.34
C GLU A 18 -1.02 13.53 9.55
N LEU A 19 -1.83 12.99 8.64
CA LEU A 19 -2.34 11.63 8.72
C LEU A 19 -1.23 10.62 8.39
N SER A 20 -0.50 10.82 7.30
CA SER A 20 0.62 9.94 6.90
C SER A 20 1.75 10.01 7.92
N GLY A 21 1.99 11.17 8.54
CA GLY A 21 2.96 11.33 9.64
C GLY A 21 2.58 10.49 10.87
N LEU A 22 1.30 10.44 11.23
CA LEU A 22 0.82 9.57 12.31
C LEU A 22 1.03 8.08 11.98
N TYR A 23 0.65 7.66 10.77
CA TYR A 23 0.87 6.28 10.34
C TYR A 23 2.35 5.92 10.25
N LEU A 24 3.20 6.85 9.80
CA LEU A 24 4.65 6.66 9.77
C LEU A 24 5.20 6.34 11.17
N LEU A 25 4.77 7.08 12.18
CA LEU A 25 5.18 6.86 13.58
C LEU A 25 4.73 5.48 14.09
N ILE A 26 3.49 5.07 13.77
CA ILE A 26 2.98 3.74 14.15
C ILE A 26 3.77 2.65 13.44
N ILE A 27 3.96 2.74 12.14
CA ILE A 27 4.64 1.71 11.33
C ILE A 27 6.08 1.55 11.79
N THR A 28 6.81 2.65 11.97
CA THR A 28 8.22 2.60 12.39
C THR A 28 8.37 2.20 13.85
N GLY A 29 7.54 2.72 14.74
CA GLY A 29 7.60 2.44 16.17
C GLY A 29 7.23 0.98 16.49
N VAL A 30 6.06 0.54 16.03
CA VAL A 30 5.62 -0.86 16.22
C VAL A 30 6.50 -1.81 15.42
N GLY A 31 6.89 -1.45 14.20
CA GLY A 31 7.81 -2.22 13.38
C GLY A 31 9.15 -2.45 14.07
N PHE A 32 9.70 -1.42 14.71
CA PHE A 32 10.93 -1.55 15.51
C PHE A 32 10.75 -2.55 16.65
N LEU A 33 9.66 -2.45 17.43
CA LEU A 33 9.40 -3.38 18.53
C LEU A 33 9.24 -4.83 18.03
N ILE A 34 8.59 -5.03 16.91
CA ILE A 34 8.46 -6.36 16.28
C ILE A 34 9.82 -6.89 15.86
N HIS A 35 10.70 -6.08 15.29
CA HIS A 35 12.05 -6.49 14.92
C HIS A 35 12.86 -6.92 16.15
N VAL A 36 12.82 -6.13 17.22
CA VAL A 36 13.50 -6.46 18.49
C VAL A 36 12.98 -7.78 19.08
N TYR A 37 11.66 -7.96 19.11
CA TYR A 37 11.05 -9.20 19.57
C TYR A 37 11.48 -10.39 18.70
N SER A 38 11.49 -10.22 17.39
CA SER A 38 11.81 -11.27 16.43
C SER A 38 13.26 -11.75 16.52
N ILE A 39 14.19 -10.93 17.02
CA ILE A 39 15.58 -11.34 17.29
C ILE A 39 15.61 -12.53 18.26
N GLY A 40 14.84 -12.45 19.35
CA GLY A 40 14.72 -13.52 20.31
C GLY A 40 13.89 -14.70 19.81
N TYR A 41 12.75 -14.41 19.16
CA TYR A 41 11.81 -15.40 18.68
C TYR A 41 12.41 -16.33 17.62
N MET A 42 13.16 -15.77 16.66
CA MET A 42 13.74 -16.50 15.53
C MET A 42 15.14 -17.05 15.84
N LYS A 43 15.62 -16.90 17.07
CA LYS A 43 16.97 -17.36 17.47
C LYS A 43 17.08 -18.89 17.35
N GLY A 44 17.99 -19.35 16.49
CA GLY A 44 18.23 -20.78 16.25
C GLY A 44 17.46 -21.37 15.05
N GLU A 45 16.58 -20.61 14.42
CA GLU A 45 15.89 -21.05 13.21
C GLU A 45 16.80 -20.98 11.98
N SER A 46 16.75 -22.00 11.12
CA SER A 46 17.60 -22.11 9.93
C SER A 46 17.35 -21.02 8.88
N GLY A 47 16.19 -20.37 8.92
CA GLY A 47 15.77 -19.31 7.98
C GLY A 47 15.84 -17.89 8.56
N TYR A 48 16.57 -17.64 9.64
CA TYR A 48 16.64 -16.35 10.34
C TYR A 48 16.78 -15.13 9.40
N TYR A 49 17.79 -15.15 8.52
CA TYR A 49 18.03 -14.03 7.60
C TYR A 49 16.89 -13.83 6.59
N ARG A 50 16.28 -14.90 6.12
CA ARG A 50 15.15 -14.87 5.21
C ARG A 50 13.92 -14.23 5.86
N PHE A 51 13.64 -14.56 7.12
CA PHE A 51 12.54 -13.96 7.87
C PHE A 51 12.72 -12.44 8.01
N PHE A 52 13.90 -11.98 8.41
CA PHE A 52 14.18 -10.55 8.54
C PHE A 52 14.17 -9.82 7.20
N ALA A 53 14.60 -10.47 6.13
CA ALA A 53 14.48 -9.90 4.78
C ALA A 53 13.01 -9.65 4.40
N TYR A 54 12.12 -10.61 4.67
CA TYR A 54 10.68 -10.46 4.40
C TYR A 54 10.04 -9.40 5.31
N LEU A 55 10.45 -9.33 6.57
CA LEU A 55 9.93 -8.34 7.52
C LEU A 55 10.34 -6.91 7.13
N ASN A 56 11.60 -6.71 6.73
CA ASN A 56 12.07 -5.42 6.22
C ASN A 56 11.37 -5.04 4.92
N LEU A 57 11.18 -5.99 4.00
CA LEU A 57 10.48 -5.76 2.75
C LEU A 57 9.01 -5.37 3.00
N PHE A 58 8.37 -5.98 4.00
CA PHE A 58 7.03 -5.61 4.43
C PHE A 58 6.96 -4.15 4.89
N VAL A 59 7.88 -3.74 5.78
CA VAL A 59 7.94 -2.35 6.26
C VAL A 59 8.19 -1.39 5.09
N PHE A 60 9.07 -1.72 4.16
CA PHE A 60 9.34 -0.93 2.97
C PHE A 60 8.08 -0.69 2.13
N PHE A 61 7.30 -1.74 1.83
CA PHE A 61 6.06 -1.58 1.07
C PHE A 61 4.96 -0.86 1.86
N MET A 62 4.92 -1.03 3.18
CA MET A 62 4.02 -0.24 4.05
C MET A 62 4.35 1.25 4.00
N LEU A 63 5.63 1.62 3.94
CA LEU A 63 6.04 3.01 3.79
C LEU A 63 5.67 3.57 2.41
N ILE A 64 5.85 2.80 1.34
CA ILE A 64 5.39 3.19 0.00
C ILE A 64 3.87 3.40 -0.01
N LEU A 65 3.11 2.50 0.62
CA LEU A 65 1.66 2.57 0.70
C LEU A 65 1.16 3.86 1.37
N VAL A 66 1.81 4.24 2.47
CA VAL A 66 1.36 5.37 3.31
C VAL A 66 1.88 6.71 2.80
N LEU A 67 3.05 6.73 2.19
CA LEU A 67 3.69 7.96 1.72
C LEU A 67 3.45 8.25 0.23
N GLY A 68 2.87 7.32 -0.52
CA GLY A 68 2.62 7.49 -1.95
C GLY A 68 1.66 8.63 -2.23
N ASP A 69 2.02 9.50 -3.19
CA ASP A 69 1.24 10.68 -3.61
C ASP A 69 0.27 10.37 -4.77
N SER A 70 0.11 9.11 -5.11
CA SER A 70 -0.77 8.70 -6.21
C SER A 70 -1.44 7.36 -5.97
N PHE A 71 -2.62 7.17 -6.54
CA PHE A 71 -3.35 5.89 -6.49
C PHE A 71 -2.53 4.72 -7.05
N LEU A 72 -1.67 4.97 -8.04
CA LEU A 72 -0.82 3.92 -8.59
C LEU A 72 0.29 3.52 -7.61
N LEU A 73 0.95 4.48 -6.97
CA LEU A 73 2.00 4.19 -5.99
C LEU A 73 1.42 3.54 -4.74
N MET A 74 0.24 3.99 -4.30
CA MET A 74 -0.54 3.35 -3.25
C MET A 74 -0.83 1.88 -3.61
N PHE A 75 -1.28 1.60 -4.84
CA PHE A 75 -1.56 0.24 -5.29
C PHE A 75 -0.30 -0.64 -5.32
N VAL A 76 0.84 -0.11 -5.76
CA VAL A 76 2.13 -0.83 -5.72
C VAL A 76 2.52 -1.18 -4.28
N GLY A 77 2.35 -0.26 -3.33
CA GLY A 77 2.57 -0.53 -1.90
C GLY A 77 1.63 -1.62 -1.37
N TRP A 78 0.35 -1.53 -1.72
CA TRP A 78 -0.68 -2.51 -1.34
C TRP A 78 -0.36 -3.92 -1.82
N GLU A 79 -0.03 -4.09 -3.09
CA GLU A 79 0.39 -5.35 -3.69
C GLU A 79 1.66 -5.92 -3.05
N GLY A 80 2.64 -5.04 -2.76
CA GLY A 80 3.87 -5.42 -2.09
C GLY A 80 3.64 -5.94 -0.67
N VAL A 81 2.76 -5.31 0.10
CA VAL A 81 2.35 -5.78 1.43
C VAL A 81 1.65 -7.14 1.35
N GLY A 82 0.77 -7.33 0.35
CA GLY A 82 0.10 -8.60 0.09
C GLY A 82 1.10 -9.72 -0.21
N LEU A 83 2.10 -9.46 -1.04
CA LEU A 83 3.18 -10.40 -1.34
C LEU A 83 4.01 -10.73 -0.10
N CYS A 84 4.40 -9.74 0.69
CA CYS A 84 5.17 -9.96 1.92
C CYS A 84 4.37 -10.76 2.95
N SER A 85 3.06 -10.52 3.06
CA SER A 85 2.16 -11.31 3.90
C SER A 85 2.15 -12.78 3.48
N TYR A 86 2.07 -13.05 2.18
CA TYR A 86 2.17 -14.41 1.65
C TYR A 86 3.49 -15.08 2.07
N LEU A 87 4.62 -14.38 1.92
CA LEU A 87 5.96 -14.90 2.25
C LEU A 87 6.15 -15.14 3.76
N LEU A 88 5.58 -14.26 4.60
CA LEU A 88 5.66 -14.38 6.06
C LEU A 88 4.74 -15.47 6.61
N ILE A 89 3.49 -15.57 6.12
CA ILE A 89 2.56 -16.64 6.53
C ILE A 89 3.10 -18.00 6.07
N GLY A 90 3.64 -18.06 4.85
CA GLY A 90 4.25 -19.26 4.28
C GLY A 90 5.70 -19.50 4.72
N TYR A 91 6.20 -18.81 5.75
CA TYR A 91 7.59 -18.93 6.20
C TYR A 91 7.95 -20.38 6.52
N TYR A 92 7.08 -21.08 7.24
CA TYR A 92 7.19 -22.52 7.53
C TYR A 92 6.53 -23.37 6.45
N PHE A 93 6.95 -23.23 5.19
CA PHE A 93 6.36 -23.89 4.03
C PHE A 93 6.36 -25.44 4.10
N GLU A 94 7.22 -26.03 4.93
CA GLU A 94 7.23 -27.47 5.19
C GLU A 94 5.98 -27.95 5.95
N LYS A 95 5.34 -27.04 6.72
CA LYS A 95 4.07 -27.34 7.38
C LYS A 95 2.91 -27.15 6.41
N HIS A 96 2.20 -28.24 6.11
CA HIS A 96 1.07 -28.22 5.18
C HIS A 96 0.00 -27.16 5.52
N SER A 97 -0.28 -26.98 6.82
CA SER A 97 -1.22 -25.95 7.30
C SER A 97 -0.77 -24.51 6.96
N ALA A 98 0.53 -24.21 7.09
CA ALA A 98 1.08 -22.89 6.75
C ALA A 98 1.07 -22.66 5.21
N ALA A 99 1.40 -23.71 4.45
CA ALA A 99 1.35 -23.65 2.99
C ALA A 99 -0.06 -23.46 2.44
N GLU A 100 -1.07 -24.06 3.06
CA GLU A 100 -2.48 -23.81 2.69
C GLU A 100 -2.96 -22.43 3.13
N ALA A 101 -2.61 -22.01 4.34
CA ALA A 101 -2.99 -20.69 4.86
C ALA A 101 -2.45 -19.54 4.00
N CYS A 102 -1.18 -19.59 3.58
CA CYS A 102 -0.61 -18.54 2.74
C CYS A 102 -1.24 -18.49 1.36
N LYS A 103 -1.53 -19.64 0.72
CA LYS A 103 -2.25 -19.70 -0.56
C LYS A 103 -3.65 -19.10 -0.43
N LYS A 104 -4.36 -19.45 0.63
CA LYS A 104 -5.70 -18.95 0.89
C LYS A 104 -5.70 -17.43 1.09
N ALA A 105 -4.82 -16.91 1.94
CA ALA A 105 -4.67 -15.48 2.17
C ALA A 105 -4.33 -14.73 0.87
N PHE A 106 -3.42 -15.25 0.06
CA PHE A 106 -3.05 -14.66 -1.21
C PHE A 106 -4.21 -14.59 -2.21
N LEU A 107 -4.99 -15.68 -2.35
CA LEU A 107 -6.15 -15.71 -3.24
C LEU A 107 -7.22 -14.69 -2.84
N PHE A 108 -7.52 -14.57 -1.54
CA PHE A 108 -8.49 -13.58 -1.07
C PHE A 108 -8.01 -12.14 -1.32
N ASN A 109 -6.73 -11.86 -1.09
CA ASN A 109 -6.16 -10.55 -1.40
C ASN A 109 -6.29 -10.24 -2.90
N ARG A 110 -6.00 -11.20 -3.80
CA ARG A 110 -6.10 -11.01 -5.25
C ARG A 110 -7.50 -10.62 -5.74
N VAL A 111 -8.54 -11.15 -5.11
CA VAL A 111 -9.92 -10.74 -5.42
C VAL A 111 -10.14 -9.27 -5.05
N GLY A 112 -9.65 -8.83 -3.90
CA GLY A 112 -9.69 -7.41 -3.50
C GLY A 112 -8.86 -6.51 -4.41
N ASP A 113 -7.65 -6.96 -4.78
CA ASP A 113 -6.71 -6.23 -5.64
C ASP A 113 -7.32 -5.95 -7.02
N PHE A 114 -8.08 -6.89 -7.58
CA PHE A 114 -8.81 -6.69 -8.83
C PHE A 114 -9.82 -5.55 -8.72
N GLY A 115 -10.53 -5.45 -7.59
CA GLY A 115 -11.45 -4.34 -7.31
C GLY A 115 -10.73 -2.98 -7.23
N VAL A 116 -9.61 -2.92 -6.49
CA VAL A 116 -8.81 -1.69 -6.37
C VAL A 116 -8.23 -1.28 -7.72
N LEU A 117 -7.66 -2.23 -8.47
CA LEU A 117 -7.12 -1.95 -9.81
C LEU A 117 -8.21 -1.41 -10.76
N SER A 118 -9.40 -2.02 -10.72
CA SER A 118 -10.55 -1.55 -11.53
C SER A 118 -10.94 -0.13 -11.15
N ALA A 119 -10.95 0.21 -9.86
CA ALA A 119 -11.24 1.57 -9.38
C ALA A 119 -10.17 2.56 -9.85
N VAL A 120 -8.89 2.22 -9.76
CA VAL A 120 -7.78 3.06 -10.25
C VAL A 120 -7.90 3.33 -11.76
N LEU A 121 -8.25 2.31 -12.55
CA LEU A 121 -8.48 2.46 -13.98
C LEU A 121 -9.68 3.36 -14.29
N LEU A 122 -10.77 3.22 -13.55
CA LEU A 122 -11.97 4.08 -13.71
C LEU A 122 -11.65 5.54 -13.35
N ILE A 123 -10.88 5.80 -12.29
CA ILE A 123 -10.42 7.14 -11.94
C ILE A 123 -9.60 7.72 -13.09
N PHE A 124 -8.66 6.96 -13.62
CA PHE A 124 -7.83 7.40 -14.74
C PHE A 124 -8.66 7.71 -16.00
N LEU A 125 -9.63 6.87 -16.34
CA LEU A 125 -10.50 7.08 -17.50
C LEU A 125 -11.41 8.28 -17.35
N SER A 126 -11.84 8.60 -16.13
CA SER A 126 -12.75 9.73 -15.87
C SER A 126 -12.05 11.07 -15.69
N ILE A 127 -10.87 11.10 -15.08
CA ILE A 127 -10.16 12.33 -14.69
C ILE A 127 -8.89 12.54 -15.51
N GLY A 128 -8.29 11.46 -16.03
CA GLY A 128 -7.03 11.51 -16.80
C GLY A 128 -5.77 11.63 -15.93
N SER A 129 -5.91 11.62 -14.60
CA SER A 129 -4.79 11.67 -13.63
C SER A 129 -5.01 10.68 -12.50
N LEU A 130 -3.91 10.24 -11.88
CA LEU A 130 -3.91 9.36 -10.71
C LEU A 130 -3.31 10.03 -9.47
N GLU A 131 -2.90 11.28 -9.54
CA GLU A 131 -2.38 12.06 -8.42
C GLU A 131 -3.52 12.47 -7.47
N PHE A 132 -3.33 12.29 -6.17
CA PHE A 132 -4.36 12.61 -5.17
C PHE A 132 -4.80 14.07 -5.23
N ASN A 133 -3.86 15.00 -5.39
CA ASN A 133 -4.16 16.43 -5.48
C ASN A 133 -5.06 16.76 -6.67
N THR A 134 -4.83 16.13 -7.81
CA THR A 134 -5.63 16.35 -9.04
C THR A 134 -7.02 15.71 -8.92
N VAL A 135 -7.10 14.52 -8.34
CA VAL A 135 -8.37 13.78 -8.18
C VAL A 135 -9.26 14.42 -7.12
N ASN A 136 -8.69 14.93 -6.03
CA ASN A 136 -9.44 15.55 -4.93
C ASN A 136 -9.86 17.01 -5.22
N ALA A 137 -9.21 17.71 -6.16
CA ALA A 137 -9.54 19.09 -6.50
C ALA A 137 -11.02 19.30 -6.90
N PRO A 138 -11.62 18.48 -7.78
CA PRO A 138 -13.04 18.64 -8.14
C PRO A 138 -14.00 18.38 -6.96
N VAL A 139 -13.64 17.50 -6.04
CA VAL A 139 -14.46 17.18 -4.86
C VAL A 139 -14.53 18.36 -3.90
N SER A 140 -13.43 19.09 -3.73
CA SER A 140 -13.38 20.28 -2.87
C SER A 140 -14.34 21.38 -3.34
N TYR A 141 -14.51 21.54 -4.66
CA TYR A 141 -15.43 22.55 -5.21
C TYR A 141 -16.91 22.14 -5.09
N THR A 142 -17.25 20.86 -5.16
CA THR A 142 -18.64 20.39 -5.05
C THR A 142 -19.22 20.48 -3.64
N HIS A 143 -18.38 20.45 -2.62
CA HIS A 143 -18.83 20.64 -1.24
C HIS A 143 -18.92 22.11 -0.80
N LEU A 144 -18.29 23.03 -1.52
CA LEU A 144 -18.33 24.47 -1.23
C LEU A 144 -19.47 25.21 -1.93
N THR A 145 -20.13 24.61 -2.92
CA THR A 145 -21.27 25.17 -3.60
C THR A 145 -22.58 24.50 -3.16
N LEU A 146 -22.92 24.56 -1.90
CA LEU A 146 -24.33 24.50 -1.50
C LEU A 146 -24.95 25.83 -1.94
N PRO A 147 -25.92 25.84 -2.87
CA PRO A 147 -26.61 27.07 -3.24
C PRO A 147 -27.39 27.53 -1.99
N THR A 148 -26.90 28.56 -1.36
CA THR A 148 -27.72 29.36 -0.46
C THR A 148 -28.71 30.18 -1.31
N ASN A 149 -29.68 29.54 -1.91
CA ASN A 149 -30.85 30.22 -2.38
C ASN A 149 -31.70 30.60 -1.16
N ARG A 150 -31.33 31.71 -0.52
CA ARG A 150 -32.28 32.58 0.18
C ARG A 150 -32.65 33.69 -0.79
N GLU A 151 -33.63 33.45 -1.61
CA GLU A 151 -34.44 34.52 -2.11
C GLU A 151 -35.52 34.80 -1.04
N VAL A 152 -35.48 36.01 -0.52
CA VAL A 152 -36.55 36.66 0.23
C VAL A 152 -37.39 37.42 -0.78
#